data_0ec95ba56e76ce7089a6c5b2b602f5a0
#
_entry.id   0ec95ba56e76ce7089a6c5b2b602f5a0
#
_cell.length_a   1.000
_cell.length_b   1.000
_cell.length_c   1.000
_cell.angle_alpha   90.00
_cell.angle_beta   90.00
_cell.angle_gamma   90.00
#
_symmetry.space_group_name_H-M   'P 1'
#
loop_
_entity.id
_entity.type
_entity.pdbx_description
1 polymer ?
#
loop_
_entity_poly.entity_id
_entity_poly.type
_entity_poly.pdbx_seq_one_letter_code
_entity_poly.pdbx_strand_id
1 'polypeptide(L)'
;MAKGPRRRSRAQAREEALAAAAAVSVPERADVVVCGGGAAGLVAGIAAAEAGASVAVLERDLACGRSILATGNGRCNLMNESLVAGGAWGNEPTWQRYNDPDFVAAVCGRDFGEDVLAFFSACGLVTTREGEGRIYPLSLQAASVREVLLVRARRAGVVLAPAREVTALAADGGAWRVRFGEKFGAEAAREVTASAVVLASGGGSELARGVGLACAEDEPVLCPLACEAPEGVSADALDGRRAHVTARLLRGGEEVSRESGEVLFRSYGLSGIAVFNLSRRARPGDVISLDLLGGIDLVAARDIVSRAGTCAGLLDPAIAAAFPGSPEEVAERASDLRFVVKGPAEPERAQVTRGGLLTGQFDPATLEATPAGCPGLFAAGEALNVDGACGGFNLAWAWKSGLVAGTAAAARALQTTTPTKGDPCSR
;
A
#
# COMPACT_ATOMS: atom_id res chain seq x y z
N MET A 1 18.61 0.10 44.22
CA MET A 1 18.03 0.66 42.99
C MET A 1 18.69 -0.03 41.77
N ALA A 2 18.01 -0.96 41.12
CA ALA A 2 18.50 -1.60 39.90
C ALA A 2 18.46 -0.58 38.74
N LYS A 3 19.61 -0.32 38.12
CA LYS A 3 19.70 0.49 36.91
C LYS A 3 18.86 -0.19 35.84
N GLY A 4 17.82 0.46 35.33
CA GLY A 4 17.01 -0.03 34.21
C GLY A 4 17.91 -0.29 32.97
N PRO A 5 17.45 -1.14 32.03
CA PRO A 5 18.26 -1.53 30.86
C PRO A 5 18.67 -0.28 30.09
N ARG A 6 19.99 -0.11 29.85
CA ARG A 6 20.53 0.98 29.04
C ARG A 6 19.89 0.94 27.65
N ARG A 7 19.30 2.04 27.21
CA ARG A 7 18.81 2.21 25.83
C ARG A 7 19.97 1.96 24.87
N ARG A 8 19.84 0.93 24.02
CA ARG A 8 20.85 0.60 22.98
C ARG A 8 20.99 1.79 22.04
N SER A 9 22.21 2.08 21.58
CA SER A 9 22.43 3.10 20.57
C SER A 9 21.93 2.59 19.20
N ARG A 10 21.57 3.52 18.30
CA ARG A 10 21.17 3.16 16.92
C ARG A 10 22.28 2.39 16.18
N ALA A 11 23.55 2.72 16.44
CA ALA A 11 24.70 2.05 15.86
C ALA A 11 24.80 0.59 16.32
N GLN A 12 24.69 0.34 17.62
CA GLN A 12 24.69 -1.02 18.19
C GLN A 12 23.53 -1.87 17.67
N ALA A 13 22.32 -1.31 17.59
CA ALA A 13 21.16 -2.03 17.04
C ALA A 13 21.37 -2.39 15.56
N ARG A 14 22.02 -1.52 14.77
CA ARG A 14 22.34 -1.79 13.37
C ARG A 14 23.40 -2.89 13.24
N GLU A 15 24.44 -2.88 14.05
CA GLU A 15 25.51 -3.88 14.06
C GLU A 15 24.95 -5.26 14.43
N GLU A 16 24.13 -5.34 15.49
CA GLU A 16 23.43 -6.58 15.88
C GLU A 16 22.54 -7.11 14.75
N ALA A 17 21.81 -6.22 14.05
CA ALA A 17 20.95 -6.61 12.92
C ALA A 17 21.77 -7.14 11.73
N LEU A 18 22.92 -6.52 11.43
CA LEU A 18 23.85 -7.00 10.40
C LEU A 18 24.41 -8.38 10.74
N ALA A 19 24.86 -8.57 11.97
CA ALA A 19 25.37 -9.86 12.44
C ALA A 19 24.29 -10.95 12.39
N ALA A 20 23.06 -10.63 12.81
CA ALA A 20 21.94 -11.56 12.72
C ALA A 20 21.57 -11.89 11.27
N ALA A 21 21.61 -10.92 10.36
CA ALA A 21 21.38 -11.15 8.94
C ALA A 21 22.45 -12.02 8.30
N ALA A 22 23.73 -11.80 8.62
CA ALA A 22 24.86 -12.60 8.13
C ALA A 22 24.79 -14.05 8.58
N ALA A 23 24.23 -14.31 9.75
CA ALA A 23 24.06 -15.68 10.29
C ALA A 23 22.98 -16.50 9.56
N VAL A 24 22.13 -15.88 8.74
CA VAL A 24 21.08 -16.58 7.98
C VAL A 24 21.68 -17.20 6.72
N SER A 25 21.65 -18.54 6.64
CA SER A 25 22.02 -19.26 5.42
C SER A 25 20.82 -19.33 4.46
N VAL A 26 21.00 -18.84 3.25
CA VAL A 26 20.04 -19.04 2.15
C VAL A 26 20.34 -20.38 1.51
N PRO A 27 19.36 -21.29 1.34
CA PRO A 27 19.56 -22.59 0.72
C PRO A 27 19.91 -22.43 -0.77
N GLU A 28 20.63 -23.38 -1.35
CA GLU A 28 20.94 -23.41 -2.79
C GLU A 28 19.70 -23.68 -3.65
N ARG A 29 18.68 -24.33 -3.06
CA ARG A 29 17.40 -24.62 -3.71
C ARG A 29 16.26 -24.41 -2.72
N ALA A 30 15.15 -23.91 -3.25
CA ALA A 30 13.85 -23.81 -2.55
C ALA A 30 12.74 -24.10 -3.55
N ASP A 31 11.59 -24.56 -3.09
CA ASP A 31 10.43 -24.69 -3.98
C ASP A 31 9.92 -23.30 -4.40
N VAL A 32 9.87 -22.38 -3.44
CA VAL A 32 9.42 -21.00 -3.69
C VAL A 32 10.44 -20.00 -3.15
N VAL A 33 10.84 -19.05 -3.96
CA VAL A 33 11.60 -17.86 -3.53
C VAL A 33 10.73 -16.64 -3.61
N VAL A 34 10.64 -15.87 -2.51
CA VAL A 34 9.91 -14.60 -2.44
C VAL A 34 10.90 -13.45 -2.47
N CYS A 35 10.79 -12.57 -3.46
CA CYS A 35 11.61 -11.39 -3.61
C CYS A 35 10.95 -10.19 -2.92
N GLY A 36 11.40 -9.88 -1.70
CA GLY A 36 10.87 -8.84 -0.82
C GLY A 36 10.14 -9.40 0.40
N GLY A 37 10.57 -8.99 1.59
CA GLY A 37 10.01 -9.40 2.88
C GLY A 37 9.08 -8.34 3.49
N GLY A 38 8.36 -7.58 2.67
CA GLY A 38 7.34 -6.61 3.06
C GLY A 38 6.01 -7.29 3.45
N ALA A 39 4.92 -6.52 3.39
CA ALA A 39 3.58 -6.98 3.73
C ALA A 39 3.16 -8.19 2.87
N ALA A 40 3.11 -8.03 1.56
CA ALA A 40 2.71 -9.09 0.64
C ALA A 40 3.66 -10.30 0.67
N GLY A 41 4.99 -10.05 0.71
CA GLY A 41 5.98 -11.12 0.67
C GLY A 41 5.99 -12.00 1.91
N LEU A 42 5.80 -11.43 3.11
CA LEU A 42 5.67 -12.24 4.33
C LEU A 42 4.44 -13.15 4.28
N VAL A 43 3.31 -12.61 3.82
CA VAL A 43 2.08 -13.40 3.68
C VAL A 43 2.22 -14.46 2.60
N ALA A 44 2.81 -14.13 1.44
CA ALA A 44 3.08 -15.10 0.38
C ALA A 44 4.00 -16.23 0.84
N GLY A 45 5.06 -15.89 1.56
CA GLY A 45 5.99 -16.89 2.11
C GLY A 45 5.33 -17.81 3.13
N ILE A 46 4.49 -17.28 4.02
CA ILE A 46 3.71 -18.07 4.99
C ILE A 46 2.74 -18.98 4.26
N ALA A 47 1.93 -18.43 3.33
CA ALA A 47 0.93 -19.22 2.59
C ALA A 47 1.58 -20.36 1.78
N ALA A 48 2.71 -20.09 1.13
CA ALA A 48 3.43 -21.11 0.39
C ALA A 48 3.99 -22.21 1.30
N ALA A 49 4.57 -21.85 2.45
CA ALA A 49 5.12 -22.83 3.40
C ALA A 49 4.03 -23.66 4.07
N GLU A 50 2.89 -23.07 4.41
CA GLU A 50 1.73 -23.79 4.96
C GLU A 50 1.07 -24.71 3.94
N ALA A 51 1.22 -24.45 2.64
CA ALA A 51 0.86 -25.36 1.57
C ALA A 51 1.89 -26.48 1.32
N GLY A 52 2.97 -26.55 2.09
CA GLY A 52 3.97 -27.63 2.08
C GLY A 52 5.23 -27.36 1.27
N ALA A 53 5.41 -26.17 0.70
CA ALA A 53 6.62 -25.82 -0.05
C ALA A 53 7.78 -25.40 0.88
N SER A 54 9.01 -25.68 0.48
CA SER A 54 10.20 -25.07 1.06
C SER A 54 10.33 -23.63 0.55
N VAL A 55 10.48 -22.65 1.48
CA VAL A 55 10.37 -21.21 1.13
C VAL A 55 11.57 -20.42 1.65
N ALA A 56 12.14 -19.57 0.79
CA ALA A 56 13.09 -18.53 1.18
C ALA A 56 12.54 -17.13 0.80
N VAL A 57 12.51 -16.22 1.79
CA VAL A 57 12.15 -14.80 1.59
C VAL A 57 13.44 -13.98 1.62
N LEU A 58 13.78 -13.35 0.50
CA LEU A 58 14.94 -12.47 0.36
C LEU A 58 14.52 -11.01 0.53
N GLU A 59 15.06 -10.33 1.53
CA GLU A 59 14.71 -8.95 1.86
C GLU A 59 15.96 -8.06 1.82
N ARG A 60 15.89 -6.97 1.06
CA ARG A 60 17.00 -6.01 0.94
C ARG A 60 17.30 -5.24 2.22
N ASP A 61 16.29 -4.97 3.04
CA ASP A 61 16.45 -4.25 4.30
C ASP A 61 17.02 -5.15 5.40
N LEU A 62 17.52 -4.56 6.47
CA LEU A 62 18.10 -5.28 7.63
C LEU A 62 17.08 -6.11 8.41
N ALA A 63 15.79 -6.00 8.08
CA ALA A 63 14.75 -6.76 8.75
C ALA A 63 13.50 -6.89 7.86
N CYS A 64 12.92 -8.08 7.77
CA CYS A 64 11.63 -8.30 7.14
C CYS A 64 10.50 -7.55 7.86
N GLY A 65 9.49 -7.11 7.12
CA GLY A 65 8.32 -6.40 7.63
C GLY A 65 8.60 -4.96 8.07
N ARG A 66 9.71 -4.36 7.67
CA ARG A 66 10.05 -2.98 8.05
C ARG A 66 9.05 -1.97 7.49
N SER A 67 8.61 -2.16 6.26
CA SER A 67 7.60 -1.30 5.62
C SER A 67 6.27 -1.26 6.41
N ILE A 68 5.88 -2.37 7.03
CA ILE A 68 4.66 -2.44 7.86
C ILE A 68 4.70 -1.41 9.00
N LEU A 69 5.87 -1.19 9.61
CA LEU A 69 6.02 -0.29 10.75
C LEU A 69 5.71 1.18 10.43
N ALA A 70 5.82 1.59 9.17
CA ALA A 70 5.54 2.95 8.71
C ALA A 70 4.05 3.17 8.40
N THR A 71 3.26 2.11 8.26
CA THR A 71 1.87 2.19 7.84
C THR A 71 0.93 2.71 8.93
N GLY A 72 -0.11 3.45 8.52
CA GLY A 72 -1.13 3.97 9.44
C GLY A 72 -0.54 4.80 10.60
N ASN A 73 0.48 5.61 10.36
CA ASN A 73 1.21 6.37 11.38
C ASN A 73 1.76 5.47 12.52
N GLY A 74 2.29 4.30 12.17
CA GLY A 74 2.83 3.33 13.12
C GLY A 74 1.79 2.41 13.77
N ARG A 75 0.52 2.50 13.36
CA ARG A 75 -0.59 1.72 13.92
C ARG A 75 -0.99 0.52 13.06
N CYS A 76 -0.62 0.51 11.79
CA CYS A 76 -1.00 -0.46 10.76
C CYS A 76 -2.52 -0.56 10.58
N ASN A 77 -3.10 0.28 9.72
CA ASN A 77 -4.48 0.10 9.28
C ASN A 77 -4.56 -1.13 8.37
N LEU A 78 -4.89 -2.30 8.94
CA LEU A 78 -4.86 -3.58 8.26
C LEU A 78 -5.73 -3.61 7.01
N MET A 79 -6.94 -3.10 7.13
CA MET A 79 -7.93 -3.08 6.06
C MET A 79 -9.11 -2.18 6.40
N ASN A 80 -10.02 -2.00 5.45
CA ASN A 80 -11.31 -1.36 5.68
C ASN A 80 -12.42 -2.41 5.84
N GLU A 81 -13.35 -2.20 6.77
CA GLU A 81 -14.47 -3.13 6.99
C GLU A 81 -15.42 -3.23 5.78
N SER A 82 -15.44 -2.22 4.89
CA SER A 82 -16.20 -2.28 3.64
C SER A 82 -15.77 -3.41 2.70
N LEU A 83 -14.59 -4.00 2.93
CA LEU A 83 -14.08 -5.18 2.20
C LEU A 83 -14.64 -6.49 2.75
N VAL A 84 -15.32 -6.47 3.90
CA VAL A 84 -15.95 -7.63 4.51
C VAL A 84 -17.38 -7.78 3.96
N ALA A 85 -17.80 -9.00 3.66
CA ALA A 85 -19.16 -9.36 3.23
C ALA A 85 -19.68 -8.57 2.00
N GLY A 86 -18.82 -8.23 1.05
CA GLY A 86 -19.21 -7.50 -0.17
C GLY A 86 -19.67 -6.08 0.12
N GLY A 87 -19.06 -5.45 1.12
CA GLY A 87 -19.34 -4.09 1.54
C GLY A 87 -19.34 -3.06 0.42
N ALA A 88 -19.90 -1.90 0.72
CA ALA A 88 -19.84 -0.75 -0.16
C ALA A 88 -19.29 0.47 0.61
N TRP A 89 -18.60 1.33 -0.09
CA TRP A 89 -18.17 2.62 0.42
C TRP A 89 -19.17 3.69 -0.05
N GLY A 90 -20.08 4.09 0.84
CA GLY A 90 -21.20 4.91 0.43
C GLY A 90 -22.11 4.12 -0.52
N ASN A 91 -22.34 4.67 -1.72
CA ASN A 91 -23.17 4.04 -2.76
C ASN A 91 -22.35 3.32 -3.84
N GLU A 92 -21.01 3.32 -3.73
CA GLU A 92 -20.12 2.71 -4.73
C GLU A 92 -19.60 1.34 -4.26
N PRO A 93 -19.45 0.38 -5.18
CA PRO A 93 -18.76 -0.88 -4.87
C PRO A 93 -17.35 -0.62 -4.37
N THR A 94 -16.91 -1.36 -3.36
CA THR A 94 -15.61 -1.17 -2.71
C THR A 94 -14.42 -1.30 -3.68
N TRP A 95 -14.56 -2.07 -4.76
CA TRP A 95 -13.55 -2.24 -5.82
C TRP A 95 -13.19 -0.93 -6.52
N GLN A 96 -14.14 0.02 -6.61
CA GLN A 96 -13.92 1.34 -7.21
C GLN A 96 -12.90 2.19 -6.44
N ARG A 97 -12.51 1.73 -5.24
CA ARG A 97 -11.43 2.32 -4.47
C ARG A 97 -10.03 1.98 -4.98
N TYR A 98 -9.91 1.07 -5.96
CA TYR A 98 -8.65 0.72 -6.61
C TYR A 98 -8.53 1.35 -8.00
N ASN A 99 -7.30 1.46 -8.50
CA ASN A 99 -7.04 1.97 -9.86
C ASN A 99 -7.42 0.97 -10.95
N ASP A 100 -7.39 -0.34 -10.65
CA ASP A 100 -7.83 -1.44 -11.52
C ASP A 100 -8.90 -2.28 -10.78
N PRO A 101 -10.16 -1.79 -10.73
CA PRO A 101 -11.21 -2.41 -9.95
C PRO A 101 -11.59 -3.82 -10.45
N ASP A 102 -11.55 -4.04 -11.76
CA ASP A 102 -11.96 -5.32 -12.36
C ASP A 102 -10.94 -6.41 -12.04
N PHE A 103 -9.65 -6.10 -12.14
CA PHE A 103 -8.59 -7.03 -11.78
C PHE A 103 -8.62 -7.36 -10.28
N VAL A 104 -8.75 -6.34 -9.42
CA VAL A 104 -8.83 -6.54 -7.96
C VAL A 104 -10.05 -7.38 -7.60
N ALA A 105 -11.21 -7.13 -8.21
CA ALA A 105 -12.41 -7.93 -7.98
C ALA A 105 -12.23 -9.40 -8.41
N ALA A 106 -11.56 -9.62 -9.55
CA ALA A 106 -11.28 -10.97 -10.03
C ALA A 106 -10.31 -11.75 -9.14
N VAL A 107 -9.26 -11.09 -8.63
CA VAL A 107 -8.28 -11.71 -7.70
C VAL A 107 -8.89 -11.97 -6.34
N CYS A 108 -9.61 -10.99 -5.80
CA CYS A 108 -10.00 -11.00 -4.39
C CYS A 108 -11.29 -11.80 -4.13
N GLY A 109 -12.20 -11.83 -5.10
CA GLY A 109 -13.50 -12.49 -4.92
C GLY A 109 -14.36 -11.82 -3.83
N ARG A 110 -15.45 -12.49 -3.44
CA ARG A 110 -16.41 -11.97 -2.46
C ARG A 110 -15.87 -11.98 -1.02
N ASP A 111 -15.00 -12.93 -0.71
CA ASP A 111 -14.53 -13.21 0.66
C ASP A 111 -13.21 -12.47 0.96
N PHE A 112 -13.00 -11.35 0.28
CA PHE A 112 -11.75 -10.58 0.39
C PHE A 112 -11.38 -10.25 1.84
N GLY A 113 -12.28 -9.59 2.54
CA GLY A 113 -12.02 -9.12 3.90
C GLY A 113 -11.98 -10.27 4.90
N GLU A 114 -12.87 -11.26 4.73
CA GLU A 114 -12.96 -12.45 5.56
C GLU A 114 -11.66 -13.25 5.51
N ASP A 115 -11.11 -13.48 4.32
CA ASP A 115 -9.85 -14.22 4.15
C ASP A 115 -8.69 -13.54 4.86
N VAL A 116 -8.59 -12.20 4.73
CA VAL A 116 -7.56 -11.42 5.41
C VAL A 116 -7.72 -11.50 6.93
N LEU A 117 -8.94 -11.33 7.46
CA LEU A 117 -9.20 -11.42 8.88
C LEU A 117 -8.96 -12.82 9.43
N ALA A 118 -9.38 -13.86 8.70
CA ALA A 118 -9.15 -15.26 9.06
C ALA A 118 -7.64 -15.57 9.13
N PHE A 119 -6.86 -15.12 8.15
CA PHE A 119 -5.41 -15.29 8.15
C PHE A 119 -4.77 -14.63 9.38
N PHE A 120 -5.10 -13.37 9.69
CA PHE A 120 -4.54 -12.70 10.85
C PHE A 120 -5.00 -13.28 12.17
N SER A 121 -6.25 -13.73 12.25
CA SER A 121 -6.76 -14.49 13.41
C SER A 121 -5.97 -15.76 13.63
N ALA A 122 -5.68 -16.53 12.57
CA ALA A 122 -4.84 -17.73 12.63
C ALA A 122 -3.37 -17.42 13.02
N CYS A 123 -2.89 -16.21 12.73
CA CYS A 123 -1.61 -15.73 13.24
C CYS A 123 -1.66 -15.31 14.73
N GLY A 124 -2.84 -15.28 15.33
CA GLY A 124 -3.04 -14.84 16.72
C GLY A 124 -3.19 -13.33 16.90
N LEU A 125 -3.51 -12.60 15.82
CA LEU A 125 -3.75 -11.15 15.88
C LEU A 125 -5.22 -10.87 16.19
N VAL A 126 -5.47 -10.18 17.30
CA VAL A 126 -6.79 -9.61 17.60
C VAL A 126 -6.89 -8.22 16.98
N THR A 127 -8.03 -7.91 16.36
CA THR A 127 -8.28 -6.63 15.69
C THR A 127 -9.34 -5.81 16.40
N THR A 128 -9.33 -4.51 16.16
CA THR A 128 -10.35 -3.55 16.60
C THR A 128 -10.77 -2.66 15.45
N ARG A 129 -11.99 -2.12 15.54
CA ARG A 129 -12.54 -1.16 14.56
C ARG A 129 -12.45 0.26 15.10
N GLU A 130 -12.12 1.18 14.24
CA GLU A 130 -12.15 2.61 14.50
C GLU A 130 -12.96 3.34 13.42
N GLY A 131 -13.12 4.64 13.58
CA GLY A 131 -13.91 5.49 12.68
C GLY A 131 -13.58 5.28 11.19
N GLU A 132 -14.57 5.49 10.34
CA GLU A 132 -14.50 5.30 8.88
C GLU A 132 -14.19 3.85 8.44
N GLY A 133 -14.62 2.87 9.24
CA GLY A 133 -14.48 1.45 8.94
C GLY A 133 -13.04 0.92 8.95
N ARG A 134 -12.11 1.63 9.57
CA ARG A 134 -10.71 1.21 9.66
C ARG A 134 -10.53 0.09 10.66
N ILE A 135 -9.83 -0.96 10.26
CA ILE A 135 -9.49 -2.11 11.11
C ILE A 135 -8.01 -2.05 11.48
N TYR A 136 -7.74 -2.05 12.78
CA TYR A 136 -6.39 -2.01 13.36
C TYR A 136 -6.11 -3.25 14.21
N PRO A 137 -4.83 -3.58 14.50
CA PRO A 137 -4.53 -4.49 15.61
C PRO A 137 -5.05 -3.90 16.92
N LEU A 138 -5.55 -4.74 17.83
CA LEU A 138 -6.06 -4.29 19.15
C LEU A 138 -5.05 -3.45 19.93
N SER A 139 -3.76 -3.75 19.77
CA SER A 139 -2.66 -2.99 20.38
C SER A 139 -2.46 -1.60 19.78
N LEU A 140 -3.07 -1.29 18.64
CA LEU A 140 -2.84 -0.08 17.85
C LEU A 140 -1.36 0.14 17.49
N GLN A 141 -0.59 -0.94 17.35
CA GLN A 141 0.83 -0.90 17.05
C GLN A 141 1.15 -1.76 15.82
N ALA A 142 1.74 -1.16 14.79
CA ALA A 142 2.21 -1.87 13.60
C ALA A 142 3.25 -2.95 13.94
N ALA A 143 3.99 -2.77 15.03
CA ALA A 143 4.94 -3.73 15.54
C ALA A 143 4.29 -5.08 15.91
N SER A 144 3.05 -5.08 16.41
CA SER A 144 2.32 -6.31 16.73
C SER A 144 1.99 -7.11 15.47
N VAL A 145 1.56 -6.43 14.40
CA VAL A 145 1.30 -7.07 13.10
C VAL A 145 2.56 -7.71 12.55
N ARG A 146 3.67 -6.96 12.53
CA ARG A 146 4.96 -7.47 12.09
C ARG A 146 5.41 -8.69 12.90
N GLU A 147 5.30 -8.63 14.23
CA GLU A 147 5.78 -9.71 15.10
C GLU A 147 4.99 -11.00 14.89
N VAL A 148 3.66 -10.95 14.80
CA VAL A 148 2.86 -12.17 14.57
C VAL A 148 3.19 -12.80 13.22
N LEU A 149 3.43 -12.01 12.17
CA LEU A 149 3.84 -12.49 10.85
C LEU A 149 5.22 -13.17 10.91
N LEU A 150 6.20 -12.54 11.57
CA LEU A 150 7.54 -13.11 11.68
C LEU A 150 7.54 -14.41 12.50
N VAL A 151 6.77 -14.48 13.57
CA VAL A 151 6.62 -15.70 14.37
C VAL A 151 5.96 -16.80 13.54
N ARG A 152 4.88 -16.47 12.81
CA ARG A 152 4.17 -17.43 11.96
C ARG A 152 5.06 -17.96 10.85
N ALA A 153 5.80 -17.07 10.15
CA ALA A 153 6.74 -17.47 9.10
C ALA A 153 7.81 -18.44 9.62
N ARG A 154 8.43 -18.14 10.78
CA ARG A 154 9.43 -19.05 11.40
C ARG A 154 8.81 -20.39 11.78
N ARG A 155 7.61 -20.42 12.35
CA ARG A 155 6.89 -21.66 12.70
C ARG A 155 6.54 -22.50 11.48
N ALA A 156 6.23 -21.85 10.34
CA ALA A 156 6.00 -22.51 9.06
C ALA A 156 7.30 -22.98 8.37
N GLY A 157 8.49 -22.71 8.93
CA GLY A 157 9.76 -23.12 8.36
C GLY A 157 10.27 -22.19 7.24
N VAL A 158 9.74 -20.98 7.10
CA VAL A 158 10.20 -20.00 6.11
C VAL A 158 11.59 -19.50 6.48
N VAL A 159 12.55 -19.58 5.56
CA VAL A 159 13.87 -18.95 5.69
C VAL A 159 13.71 -17.46 5.42
N LEU A 160 13.76 -16.64 6.48
CA LEU A 160 13.73 -15.18 6.38
C LEU A 160 15.17 -14.66 6.26
N ALA A 161 15.55 -14.17 5.10
CA ALA A 161 16.91 -13.73 4.78
C ALA A 161 16.96 -12.20 4.56
N PRO A 162 17.09 -11.39 5.63
CA PRO A 162 17.27 -9.95 5.52
C PRO A 162 18.67 -9.60 5.00
N ALA A 163 18.85 -8.35 4.56
CA ALA A 163 20.08 -7.84 3.93
C ALA A 163 20.47 -8.59 2.65
N ARG A 164 19.54 -9.24 1.99
CA ARG A 164 19.73 -9.96 0.72
C ARG A 164 18.92 -9.26 -0.37
N GLU A 165 19.59 -8.50 -1.21
CA GLU A 165 18.97 -7.79 -2.34
C GLU A 165 19.01 -8.67 -3.59
N VAL A 166 17.82 -9.01 -4.12
CA VAL A 166 17.71 -9.71 -5.39
C VAL A 166 18.09 -8.76 -6.52
N THR A 167 19.03 -9.18 -7.36
CA THR A 167 19.61 -8.34 -8.42
C THR A 167 19.27 -8.82 -9.84
N ALA A 168 18.94 -10.12 -10.00
CA ALA A 168 18.55 -10.66 -11.29
C ALA A 168 17.72 -11.94 -11.14
N LEU A 169 16.88 -12.19 -12.13
CA LEU A 169 16.11 -13.42 -12.32
C LEU A 169 16.45 -13.99 -13.71
N ALA A 170 16.61 -15.29 -13.80
CA ALA A 170 16.80 -15.96 -15.09
C ALA A 170 16.04 -17.29 -15.10
N ALA A 171 15.22 -17.50 -16.12
CA ALA A 171 14.55 -18.78 -16.34
C ALA A 171 15.60 -19.83 -16.80
N ASP A 172 15.52 -21.04 -16.26
CA ASP A 172 16.45 -22.13 -16.54
C ASP A 172 15.75 -23.50 -16.47
N GLY A 173 15.43 -24.06 -17.62
CA GLY A 173 14.89 -25.42 -17.71
C GLY A 173 13.60 -25.69 -16.94
N GLY A 174 12.73 -24.72 -16.79
CA GLY A 174 11.47 -24.82 -16.01
C GLY A 174 11.62 -24.43 -14.54
N ALA A 175 12.81 -24.00 -14.13
CA ALA A 175 13.10 -23.40 -12.83
C ALA A 175 13.59 -21.96 -13.01
N TRP A 176 13.80 -21.27 -11.88
CA TRP A 176 14.33 -19.92 -11.83
C TRP A 176 15.66 -19.89 -11.08
N ARG A 177 16.65 -19.20 -11.65
CA ARG A 177 17.86 -18.78 -10.93
C ARG A 177 17.65 -17.38 -10.40
N VAL A 178 17.65 -17.23 -9.09
CA VAL A 178 17.48 -15.96 -8.40
C VAL A 178 18.84 -15.52 -7.87
N ARG A 179 19.42 -14.50 -8.49
CA ARG A 179 20.69 -13.91 -8.07
C ARG A 179 20.44 -12.84 -7.03
N PHE A 180 21.22 -12.89 -5.95
CA PHE A 180 21.14 -11.90 -4.88
C PHE A 180 22.52 -11.56 -4.34
N GLY A 181 22.65 -10.38 -3.74
CA GLY A 181 23.86 -9.91 -3.08
C GLY A 181 23.57 -9.40 -1.67
N GLU A 182 24.63 -9.21 -0.88
CA GLU A 182 24.54 -8.52 0.40
C GLU A 182 24.48 -7.01 0.17
N LYS A 183 23.36 -6.38 0.51
CA LYS A 183 23.21 -4.93 0.36
C LYS A 183 24.18 -4.11 1.21
N PHE A 184 24.62 -4.67 2.35
CA PHE A 184 25.43 -3.97 3.34
C PHE A 184 26.79 -4.65 3.57
N GLY A 185 27.21 -5.58 2.69
CA GLY A 185 28.45 -6.34 2.77
C GLY A 185 29.20 -6.31 1.44
N ALA A 186 30.37 -6.94 1.43
CA ALA A 186 31.24 -7.06 0.26
C ALA A 186 31.25 -8.48 -0.34
N GLU A 187 30.33 -9.36 0.07
CA GLU A 187 30.29 -10.72 -0.44
C GLU A 187 29.89 -10.77 -1.92
N ALA A 188 30.46 -11.74 -2.64
CA ALA A 188 30.13 -12.02 -4.02
C ALA A 188 28.65 -12.38 -4.18
N ALA A 189 28.08 -12.05 -5.33
CA ALA A 189 26.71 -12.42 -5.67
C ALA A 189 26.53 -13.95 -5.56
N ARG A 190 25.44 -14.38 -4.94
CA ARG A 190 25.04 -15.78 -4.74
C ARG A 190 23.77 -16.04 -5.55
N GLU A 191 23.46 -17.31 -5.73
CA GLU A 191 22.25 -17.75 -6.43
C GLU A 191 21.47 -18.78 -5.60
N VAL A 192 20.15 -18.74 -5.73
CA VAL A 192 19.24 -19.80 -5.27
C VAL A 192 18.38 -20.23 -6.46
N THR A 193 18.22 -21.55 -6.63
CA THR A 193 17.33 -22.12 -7.64
C THR A 193 15.95 -22.35 -7.04
N ALA A 194 14.88 -21.93 -7.75
CA ALA A 194 13.52 -22.07 -7.31
C ALA A 194 12.62 -22.64 -8.41
N SER A 195 11.63 -23.47 -8.06
CA SER A 195 10.58 -23.92 -8.98
C SER A 195 9.56 -22.81 -9.27
N ALA A 196 9.34 -21.91 -8.30
CA ALA A 196 8.51 -20.73 -8.44
C ALA A 196 9.11 -19.50 -7.75
N VAL A 197 8.82 -18.32 -8.26
CA VAL A 197 9.27 -17.04 -7.71
C VAL A 197 8.08 -16.13 -7.50
N VAL A 198 7.99 -15.46 -6.34
CA VAL A 198 6.99 -14.42 -6.07
C VAL A 198 7.67 -13.07 -6.00
N LEU A 199 7.34 -12.15 -6.90
CA LEU A 199 7.76 -10.76 -6.85
C LEU A 199 6.87 -9.99 -5.86
N ALA A 200 7.46 -9.55 -4.75
CA ALA A 200 6.78 -8.80 -3.67
C ALA A 200 7.66 -7.64 -3.17
N SER A 201 8.49 -7.09 -4.06
CA SER A 201 9.48 -6.05 -3.73
C SER A 201 8.88 -4.65 -3.53
N GLY A 202 7.57 -4.49 -3.67
CA GLY A 202 6.92 -3.19 -3.75
C GLY A 202 7.22 -2.52 -5.08
N GLY A 203 7.22 -1.19 -5.14
CA GLY A 203 7.67 -0.46 -6.33
C GLY A 203 9.10 -0.85 -6.73
N GLY A 204 9.45 -0.62 -7.98
CA GLY A 204 10.74 -0.99 -8.54
C GLY A 204 10.62 -2.14 -9.53
N SER A 205 10.50 -1.77 -10.80
CA SER A 205 10.21 -2.66 -11.92
C SER A 205 11.45 -3.28 -12.57
N GLU A 206 12.66 -3.04 -12.05
CA GLU A 206 13.91 -3.47 -12.71
C GLU A 206 14.02 -4.99 -12.86
N LEU A 207 13.72 -5.74 -11.79
CA LEU A 207 13.72 -7.21 -11.84
C LEU A 207 12.74 -7.75 -12.87
N ALA A 208 11.57 -7.16 -12.93
CA ALA A 208 10.49 -7.56 -13.82
C ALA A 208 10.79 -7.22 -15.29
N ARG A 209 11.35 -6.03 -15.55
CA ARG A 209 11.83 -5.66 -16.90
C ARG A 209 12.95 -6.58 -17.37
N GLY A 210 13.82 -7.02 -16.45
CA GLY A 210 14.90 -7.96 -16.73
C GLY A 210 14.42 -9.32 -17.27
N VAL A 211 13.18 -9.71 -16.99
CA VAL A 211 12.54 -10.93 -17.50
C VAL A 211 11.48 -10.65 -18.59
N GLY A 212 11.44 -9.43 -19.11
CA GLY A 212 10.59 -9.07 -20.27
C GLY A 212 9.14 -8.72 -19.91
N LEU A 213 8.81 -8.51 -18.63
CA LEU A 213 7.47 -8.06 -18.22
C LEU A 213 7.32 -6.54 -18.41
N ALA A 214 6.18 -6.12 -18.93
CA ALA A 214 5.85 -4.72 -19.09
C ALA A 214 5.46 -4.10 -17.75
N CYS A 215 5.93 -2.88 -17.52
CA CYS A 215 5.70 -2.13 -16.29
C CYS A 215 5.17 -0.72 -16.61
N ALA A 216 4.25 -0.25 -15.78
CA ALA A 216 3.91 1.16 -15.74
C ALA A 216 5.07 1.97 -15.13
N GLU A 217 5.13 3.25 -15.45
CA GLU A 217 6.05 4.17 -14.80
C GLU A 217 5.64 4.42 -13.34
N ASP A 218 6.64 4.63 -12.50
CA ASP A 218 6.43 4.93 -11.08
C ASP A 218 5.92 6.36 -10.92
N GLU A 219 4.78 6.53 -10.25
CA GLU A 219 4.13 7.80 -9.98
C GLU A 219 3.81 7.90 -8.48
N PRO A 220 4.19 9.00 -7.79
CA PRO A 220 3.81 9.20 -6.40
C PRO A 220 2.31 9.51 -6.30
N VAL A 221 1.59 8.72 -5.50
CA VAL A 221 0.16 8.89 -5.21
C VAL A 221 -0.10 8.85 -3.70
N LEU A 222 -1.29 9.26 -3.27
CA LEU A 222 -1.60 9.45 -1.86
C LEU A 222 -0.60 10.41 -1.19
N CYS A 223 -0.42 11.56 -1.81
CA CYS A 223 0.54 12.58 -1.41
C CYS A 223 -0.12 13.96 -1.34
N PRO A 224 0.52 14.93 -0.65
CA PRO A 224 0.11 16.32 -0.71
C PRO A 224 0.22 16.87 -2.14
N LEU A 225 -0.63 17.85 -2.46
CA LEU A 225 -0.64 18.53 -3.74
C LEU A 225 -0.18 20.00 -3.59
N ALA A 226 0.79 20.38 -4.39
CA ALA A 226 1.11 21.77 -4.60
C ALA A 226 -0.02 22.40 -5.40
N CYS A 227 -0.58 23.48 -4.87
CA CYS A 227 -1.70 24.17 -5.47
C CYS A 227 -1.50 25.67 -5.39
N GLU A 228 -2.02 26.38 -6.40
CA GLU A 228 -2.19 27.82 -6.35
C GLU A 228 -3.50 28.15 -5.64
N ALA A 229 -3.41 28.98 -4.62
CA ALA A 229 -4.59 29.46 -3.90
C ALA A 229 -5.38 30.44 -4.75
N PRO A 230 -6.71 30.56 -4.55
CA PRO A 230 -7.52 31.55 -5.27
C PRO A 230 -7.12 32.96 -4.90
N GLU A 231 -7.35 33.89 -5.84
CA GLU A 231 -7.00 35.30 -5.66
C GLU A 231 -7.64 35.89 -4.39
N GLY A 232 -6.84 36.64 -3.64
CA GLY A 232 -7.24 37.28 -2.39
C GLY A 232 -7.28 36.37 -1.17
N VAL A 233 -7.00 35.05 -1.30
CA VAL A 233 -6.89 34.13 -0.17
C VAL A 233 -5.45 34.00 0.28
N SER A 234 -5.20 34.22 1.58
CA SER A 234 -3.86 34.12 2.15
C SER A 234 -3.50 32.65 2.43
N ALA A 235 -2.64 32.06 1.59
CA ALA A 235 -2.14 30.71 1.82
C ALA A 235 -1.36 30.58 3.13
N ASP A 236 -0.59 31.61 3.51
CA ASP A 236 0.17 31.63 4.77
C ASP A 236 -0.74 31.68 6.00
N ALA A 237 -1.87 32.41 5.90
CA ALA A 237 -2.85 32.44 7.01
C ALA A 237 -3.59 31.11 7.17
N LEU A 238 -3.72 30.32 6.10
CA LEU A 238 -4.30 28.98 6.13
C LEU A 238 -3.29 27.89 6.56
N ASP A 239 -1.98 28.14 6.53
CA ASP A 239 -0.98 27.10 6.80
C ASP A 239 -1.19 26.44 8.18
N GLY A 240 -1.22 25.10 8.18
CA GLY A 240 -1.47 24.29 9.37
C GLY A 240 -2.94 24.22 9.82
N ARG A 241 -3.87 24.90 9.16
CA ARG A 241 -5.31 24.80 9.48
C ARG A 241 -5.92 23.54 8.88
N ARG A 242 -6.91 22.99 9.58
CA ARG A 242 -7.66 21.79 9.17
C ARG A 242 -9.13 22.11 9.06
N ALA A 243 -9.78 21.50 8.08
CA ALA A 243 -11.22 21.55 7.93
C ALA A 243 -11.77 20.21 7.45
N HIS A 244 -12.95 19.84 7.89
CA HIS A 244 -13.75 18.80 7.23
C HIS A 244 -14.46 19.40 6.03
N VAL A 245 -14.29 18.78 4.87
CA VAL A 245 -14.78 19.33 3.59
C VAL A 245 -15.39 18.23 2.72
N THR A 246 -16.20 18.64 1.75
CA THR A 246 -16.38 17.88 0.52
C THR A 246 -15.44 18.48 -0.53
N ALA A 247 -14.47 17.69 -0.98
CA ALA A 247 -13.48 18.08 -1.98
C ALA A 247 -13.82 17.44 -3.32
N ARG A 248 -13.88 18.24 -4.38
CA ARG A 248 -14.14 17.80 -5.77
C ARG A 248 -12.92 18.09 -6.63
N LEU A 249 -12.51 17.12 -7.42
CA LEU A 249 -11.49 17.30 -8.45
C LEU A 249 -12.19 17.60 -9.77
N LEU A 250 -11.91 18.75 -10.35
CA LEU A 250 -12.52 19.21 -11.59
C LEU A 250 -11.46 19.28 -12.70
N ARG A 251 -11.79 18.75 -13.87
CA ARG A 251 -10.95 18.82 -15.08
C ARG A 251 -11.77 19.41 -16.22
N GLY A 252 -11.34 20.57 -16.74
CA GLY A 252 -12.11 21.28 -17.77
C GLY A 252 -13.52 21.69 -17.30
N GLY A 253 -13.74 21.81 -15.99
CA GLY A 253 -15.03 22.11 -15.39
C GLY A 253 -15.89 20.88 -15.02
N GLU A 254 -15.52 19.69 -15.47
CA GLU A 254 -16.22 18.44 -15.20
C GLU A 254 -15.68 17.78 -13.93
N GLU A 255 -16.54 17.18 -13.10
CA GLU A 255 -16.17 16.48 -11.89
C GLU A 255 -15.55 15.10 -12.24
N VAL A 256 -14.26 14.93 -11.91
CA VAL A 256 -13.50 13.68 -12.13
C VAL A 256 -13.59 12.77 -10.91
N SER A 257 -13.61 13.35 -9.70
CA SER A 257 -13.64 12.61 -8.44
C SER A 257 -14.12 13.48 -7.30
N ARG A 258 -14.71 12.86 -6.29
CA ARG A 258 -15.19 13.52 -5.06
C ARG A 258 -14.75 12.73 -3.85
N GLU A 259 -14.27 13.43 -2.84
CA GLU A 259 -13.91 12.87 -1.54
C GLU A 259 -14.46 13.75 -0.42
N SER A 260 -14.89 13.13 0.68
CA SER A 260 -15.27 13.85 1.90
C SER A 260 -14.28 13.48 3.01
N GLY A 261 -13.86 14.44 3.80
CA GLY A 261 -12.92 14.20 4.88
C GLY A 261 -12.10 15.42 5.26
N GLU A 262 -11.04 15.19 6.03
CA GLU A 262 -10.16 16.25 6.48
C GLU A 262 -9.22 16.73 5.37
N VAL A 263 -9.15 18.04 5.20
CA VAL A 263 -8.12 18.76 4.45
C VAL A 263 -7.23 19.52 5.44
N LEU A 264 -5.93 19.45 5.22
CA LEU A 264 -4.92 20.27 5.88
C LEU A 264 -4.38 21.27 4.87
N PHE A 265 -4.60 22.55 5.13
CA PHE A 265 -4.02 23.62 4.33
C PHE A 265 -2.54 23.76 4.62
N ARG A 266 -1.75 24.01 3.58
CA ARG A 266 -0.32 24.24 3.64
C ARG A 266 0.05 25.46 2.79
N SER A 267 1.16 26.11 3.13
CA SER A 267 1.66 27.25 2.34
C SER A 267 1.93 26.89 0.87
N TYR A 268 2.24 25.63 0.58
CA TYR A 268 2.42 25.11 -0.79
C TYR A 268 1.11 24.62 -1.46
N GLY A 269 -0.01 24.52 -0.74
CA GLY A 269 -1.27 24.01 -1.27
C GLY A 269 -2.07 23.19 -0.26
N LEU A 270 -2.38 21.92 -0.61
CA LEU A 270 -3.33 21.10 0.12
C LEU A 270 -2.74 19.74 0.53
N SER A 271 -3.15 19.26 1.70
CA SER A 271 -2.81 17.97 2.27
C SER A 271 -4.05 17.36 2.98
N GLY A 272 -3.89 16.21 3.62
CA GLY A 272 -4.97 15.52 4.32
C GLY A 272 -5.58 14.39 3.50
N ILE A 273 -6.39 13.54 4.15
CA ILE A 273 -6.87 12.28 3.59
C ILE A 273 -7.70 12.50 2.31
N ALA A 274 -8.59 13.50 2.30
CA ALA A 274 -9.38 13.81 1.12
C ALA A 274 -8.49 14.18 -0.08
N VAL A 275 -7.46 15.02 0.16
CA VAL A 275 -6.50 15.42 -0.89
C VAL A 275 -5.65 14.24 -1.35
N PHE A 276 -5.21 13.36 -0.43
CA PHE A 276 -4.45 12.17 -0.80
C PHE A 276 -5.25 11.25 -1.73
N ASN A 277 -6.52 11.04 -1.48
CA ASN A 277 -7.37 10.26 -2.38
C ASN A 277 -7.53 10.95 -3.74
N LEU A 278 -7.73 12.27 -3.79
CA LEU A 278 -7.83 13.02 -5.04
C LEU A 278 -6.50 13.01 -5.81
N SER A 279 -5.34 13.01 -5.12
CA SER A 279 -4.02 13.00 -5.77
C SER A 279 -3.80 11.82 -6.70
N ARG A 280 -4.51 10.71 -6.48
CA ARG A 280 -4.47 9.53 -7.36
C ARG A 280 -4.97 9.80 -8.79
N ARG A 281 -5.75 10.85 -8.99
CA ARG A 281 -6.35 11.22 -10.27
C ARG A 281 -6.01 12.65 -10.71
N ALA A 282 -5.44 13.45 -9.80
CA ALA A 282 -5.11 14.86 -10.06
C ALA A 282 -3.98 15.00 -11.07
N ARG A 283 -4.09 16.00 -11.94
CA ARG A 283 -3.08 16.40 -12.93
C ARG A 283 -2.81 17.89 -12.81
N PRO A 284 -1.63 18.37 -13.19
CA PRO A 284 -1.39 19.80 -13.30
C PRO A 284 -2.45 20.50 -14.17
N GLY A 285 -3.01 21.60 -13.66
CA GLY A 285 -4.10 22.35 -14.29
C GLY A 285 -5.51 21.94 -13.86
N ASP A 286 -5.70 20.80 -13.18
CA ASP A 286 -6.98 20.46 -12.56
C ASP A 286 -7.29 21.45 -11.41
N VAL A 287 -8.56 21.53 -11.03
CA VAL A 287 -9.02 22.37 -9.93
C VAL A 287 -9.56 21.50 -8.80
N ILE A 288 -9.09 21.72 -7.58
CA ILE A 288 -9.71 21.18 -6.38
C ILE A 288 -10.66 22.24 -5.82
N SER A 289 -11.96 21.92 -5.83
CA SER A 289 -13.03 22.72 -5.24
C SER A 289 -13.37 22.16 -3.87
N LEU A 290 -13.29 22.99 -2.84
CA LEU A 290 -13.58 22.61 -1.45
C LEU A 290 -14.87 23.28 -0.99
N ASP A 291 -15.82 22.48 -0.51
CA ASP A 291 -16.97 22.94 0.26
C ASP A 291 -16.66 22.80 1.76
N LEU A 292 -16.50 23.92 2.45
CA LEU A 292 -16.23 24.00 3.88
C LEU A 292 -17.52 24.16 4.72
N LEU A 293 -18.69 24.26 4.07
CA LEU A 293 -19.96 24.49 4.76
C LEU A 293 -20.60 23.19 5.31
N GLY A 294 -19.98 22.03 5.07
CA GLY A 294 -20.45 20.75 5.63
C GLY A 294 -21.81 20.31 5.10
N GLY A 295 -22.15 20.68 3.86
CA GLY A 295 -23.44 20.37 3.22
C GLY A 295 -24.57 21.35 3.52
N ILE A 296 -24.29 22.44 4.26
CA ILE A 296 -25.23 23.54 4.42
C ILE A 296 -25.30 24.30 3.08
N ASP A 297 -26.52 24.48 2.56
CA ASP A 297 -26.69 25.25 1.32
C ASP A 297 -26.33 26.73 1.51
N LEU A 298 -25.94 27.39 0.42
CA LEU A 298 -25.42 28.76 0.48
C LEU A 298 -26.48 29.76 0.98
N VAL A 299 -27.78 29.52 0.71
CA VAL A 299 -28.86 30.42 1.16
C VAL A 299 -28.98 30.35 2.69
N ALA A 300 -28.99 29.14 3.24
CA ALA A 300 -29.00 28.94 4.69
C ALA A 300 -27.73 29.49 5.34
N ALA A 301 -26.55 29.27 4.75
CA ALA A 301 -25.28 29.80 5.25
C ALA A 301 -25.32 31.35 5.31
N ARG A 302 -25.76 32.01 4.25
CA ARG A 302 -25.89 33.48 4.22
C ARG A 302 -26.89 34.00 5.29
N ASP A 303 -28.02 33.34 5.50
CA ASP A 303 -28.97 33.71 6.54
C ASP A 303 -28.34 33.56 7.96
N ILE A 304 -27.56 32.49 8.20
CA ILE A 304 -26.84 32.29 9.47
C ILE A 304 -25.85 33.43 9.71
N VAL A 305 -24.98 33.75 8.76
CA VAL A 305 -23.95 34.78 8.95
C VAL A 305 -24.55 36.18 9.03
N SER A 306 -25.58 36.47 8.27
CA SER A 306 -26.29 37.76 8.32
C SER A 306 -26.93 38.00 9.69
N ARG A 307 -27.56 36.98 10.27
CA ARG A 307 -28.10 37.06 11.63
C ARG A 307 -27.03 37.15 12.72
N ALA A 308 -25.90 36.43 12.54
CA ALA A 308 -24.84 36.38 13.54
C ALA A 308 -23.86 37.56 13.42
N GLY A 309 -23.75 38.21 12.27
CA GLY A 309 -22.74 39.22 11.98
C GLY A 309 -21.29 38.64 11.91
N THR A 310 -21.15 37.32 11.80
CA THR A 310 -19.86 36.62 11.79
C THR A 310 -19.97 35.24 11.17
N CYS A 311 -18.85 34.73 10.61
CA CYS A 311 -18.74 33.36 10.11
C CYS A 311 -18.38 32.32 11.20
N ALA A 312 -18.16 32.72 12.45
CA ALA A 312 -17.67 31.83 13.51
C ALA A 312 -18.62 30.65 13.84
N GLY A 313 -19.90 30.74 13.45
CA GLY A 313 -20.86 29.64 13.58
C GLY A 313 -20.76 28.59 12.45
N LEU A 314 -20.02 28.88 11.37
CA LEU A 314 -19.86 27.99 10.21
C LEU A 314 -18.42 27.54 10.00
N LEU A 315 -17.46 28.41 10.27
CA LEU A 315 -16.04 28.21 9.97
C LEU A 315 -15.18 28.43 11.21
N ASP A 316 -14.02 27.77 11.25
CA ASP A 316 -12.94 28.18 12.16
C ASP A 316 -12.63 29.67 11.92
N PRO A 317 -12.63 30.52 12.98
CA PRO A 317 -12.35 31.94 12.82
C PRO A 317 -11.01 32.25 12.13
N ALA A 318 -10.00 31.40 12.30
CA ALA A 318 -8.71 31.57 11.65
C ALA A 318 -8.76 31.24 10.16
N ILE A 319 -9.63 30.31 9.75
CA ILE A 319 -9.89 30.03 8.33
C ILE A 319 -10.68 31.21 7.75
N ALA A 320 -11.74 31.66 8.41
CA ALA A 320 -12.53 32.80 7.97
C ALA A 320 -11.68 34.07 7.78
N ALA A 321 -10.73 34.33 8.66
CA ALA A 321 -9.83 35.48 8.59
C ALA A 321 -8.85 35.46 7.39
N ALA A 322 -8.67 34.29 6.76
CA ALA A 322 -7.83 34.18 5.55
C ALA A 322 -8.56 34.65 4.29
N PHE A 323 -9.87 34.91 4.36
CA PHE A 323 -10.68 35.39 3.24
C PHE A 323 -10.96 36.88 3.37
N PRO A 324 -10.84 37.66 2.29
CA PRO A 324 -11.28 39.04 2.29
C PRO A 324 -12.81 39.14 2.14
N GLY A 325 -13.38 40.24 2.67
CA GLY A 325 -14.78 40.60 2.44
C GLY A 325 -15.67 40.54 3.68
N SER A 326 -16.97 40.73 3.45
CA SER A 326 -18.02 40.62 4.46
C SER A 326 -18.25 39.16 4.89
N PRO A 327 -18.89 38.89 6.03
CA PRO A 327 -19.25 37.53 6.42
C PRO A 327 -20.00 36.73 5.34
N GLU A 328 -20.87 37.38 4.59
CA GLU A 328 -21.64 36.77 3.48
C GLU A 328 -20.70 36.39 2.32
N GLU A 329 -19.76 37.27 1.93
CA GLU A 329 -18.76 36.96 0.89
C GLU A 329 -17.82 35.85 1.31
N VAL A 330 -17.44 35.80 2.59
CA VAL A 330 -16.62 34.71 3.16
C VAL A 330 -17.40 33.39 3.08
N ALA A 331 -18.69 33.35 3.45
CA ALA A 331 -19.51 32.16 3.36
C ALA A 331 -19.68 31.67 1.91
N GLU A 332 -19.83 32.60 0.95
CA GLU A 332 -19.89 32.26 -0.47
C GLU A 332 -18.60 31.63 -0.98
N ARG A 333 -17.43 32.21 -0.66
CA ARG A 333 -16.12 31.62 -1.01
C ARG A 333 -15.90 30.27 -0.37
N ALA A 334 -16.33 30.08 0.89
CA ALA A 334 -16.20 28.84 1.62
C ALA A 334 -17.05 27.69 1.05
N SER A 335 -18.13 28.00 0.31
CA SER A 335 -18.95 26.98 -0.37
C SER A 335 -18.28 26.37 -1.61
N ASP A 336 -17.33 27.09 -2.22
CA ASP A 336 -16.63 26.64 -3.44
C ASP A 336 -15.22 27.25 -3.52
N LEU A 337 -14.36 26.87 -2.57
CA LEU A 337 -12.98 27.36 -2.50
C LEU A 337 -12.10 26.58 -3.47
N ARG A 338 -11.59 27.24 -4.53
CA ARG A 338 -10.94 26.62 -5.67
C ARG A 338 -9.42 26.78 -5.66
N PHE A 339 -8.71 25.66 -5.67
CA PHE A 339 -7.25 25.59 -5.79
C PHE A 339 -6.86 24.96 -7.12
N VAL A 340 -5.88 25.56 -7.84
CA VAL A 340 -5.35 25.03 -9.10
C VAL A 340 -4.18 24.12 -8.79
N VAL A 341 -4.27 22.86 -9.19
CA VAL A 341 -3.23 21.85 -8.98
C VAL A 341 -2.00 22.15 -9.82
N LYS A 342 -0.81 22.11 -9.20
CA LYS A 342 0.50 22.22 -9.89
C LYS A 342 1.21 20.86 -9.97
N GLY A 343 0.90 19.91 -9.11
CA GLY A 343 1.47 18.58 -9.03
C GLY A 343 1.68 18.09 -7.60
N PRO A 344 2.36 16.95 -7.39
CA PRO A 344 2.76 16.49 -6.07
C PRO A 344 3.67 17.50 -5.36
N ALA A 345 3.39 17.80 -4.08
CA ALA A 345 4.20 18.77 -3.32
C ALA A 345 5.45 18.15 -2.70
N GLU A 346 5.33 16.92 -2.18
CA GLU A 346 6.39 16.19 -1.47
C GLU A 346 6.39 14.74 -1.99
N PRO A 347 6.83 14.48 -3.24
CA PRO A 347 6.73 13.16 -3.87
C PRO A 347 7.46 12.07 -3.10
N GLU A 348 8.56 12.41 -2.41
CA GLU A 348 9.33 11.49 -1.56
C GLU A 348 8.57 11.05 -0.29
N ARG A 349 7.48 11.73 0.06
CA ARG A 349 6.60 11.42 1.18
C ARG A 349 5.27 10.78 0.76
N ALA A 350 5.15 10.42 -0.52
CA ALA A 350 3.99 9.68 -0.99
C ALA A 350 3.80 8.40 -0.16
N GLN A 351 2.56 8.10 0.21
CA GLN A 351 2.27 6.89 0.98
C GLN A 351 2.36 5.63 0.11
N VAL A 352 2.12 5.79 -1.20
CA VAL A 352 2.14 4.71 -2.20
C VAL A 352 2.80 5.23 -3.46
N THR A 353 3.56 4.38 -4.12
CA THR A 353 4.02 4.59 -5.49
C THR A 353 3.13 3.74 -6.40
N ARG A 354 2.32 4.39 -7.23
CA ARG A 354 1.63 3.74 -8.34
C ARG A 354 2.65 3.39 -9.39
N GLY A 355 2.48 2.28 -10.09
CA GLY A 355 3.39 1.78 -11.09
C GLY A 355 3.60 0.28 -10.93
N GLY A 356 4.71 -0.24 -11.43
CA GLY A 356 5.01 -1.67 -11.38
C GLY A 356 4.40 -2.47 -12.52
N LEU A 357 4.28 -3.77 -12.32
CA LEU A 357 3.85 -4.76 -13.31
C LEU A 357 2.42 -4.52 -13.79
N LEU A 358 2.22 -4.43 -15.11
CA LEU A 358 0.87 -4.32 -15.68
C LEU A 358 0.04 -5.57 -15.38
N THR A 359 -1.13 -5.37 -14.80
CA THR A 359 -2.06 -6.42 -14.32
C THR A 359 -2.51 -7.39 -15.42
N GLY A 360 -2.71 -6.90 -16.65
CA GLY A 360 -3.12 -7.71 -17.79
C GLY A 360 -2.13 -8.81 -18.21
N GLN A 361 -0.95 -8.90 -17.59
CA GLN A 361 0.04 -9.96 -17.79
C GLN A 361 -0.06 -11.09 -16.77
N PHE A 362 -1.03 -11.03 -15.86
CA PHE A 362 -1.18 -11.99 -14.78
C PHE A 362 -2.56 -12.63 -14.81
N ASP A 363 -2.59 -13.94 -14.55
CA ASP A 363 -3.84 -14.66 -14.32
C ASP A 363 -4.43 -14.21 -12.96
N PRO A 364 -5.62 -13.62 -12.91
CA PRO A 364 -6.18 -13.15 -11.65
C PRO A 364 -6.50 -14.27 -10.64
N ALA A 365 -6.65 -15.52 -11.09
CA ALA A 365 -6.92 -16.64 -10.19
C ALA A 365 -5.68 -17.07 -9.40
N THR A 366 -4.48 -16.87 -9.96
CA THR A 366 -3.22 -17.38 -9.41
C THR A 366 -2.17 -16.31 -9.16
N LEU A 367 -2.28 -15.17 -9.83
CA LEU A 367 -1.25 -14.13 -9.95
C LEU A 367 0.05 -14.65 -10.58
N GLU A 368 -0.01 -15.74 -11.37
CA GLU A 368 1.07 -16.22 -12.23
C GLU A 368 1.16 -15.37 -13.50
N ALA A 369 2.37 -15.04 -13.91
CA ALA A 369 2.62 -14.33 -15.16
C ALA A 369 2.23 -15.20 -16.38
N THR A 370 1.46 -14.62 -17.30
CA THR A 370 0.95 -15.32 -18.50
C THR A 370 1.92 -15.35 -19.70
N PRO A 371 2.90 -14.42 -19.86
CA PRO A 371 3.86 -14.49 -20.96
C PRO A 371 4.66 -15.79 -20.95
N ALA A 372 4.82 -16.41 -22.10
CA ALA A 372 5.41 -17.75 -22.27
C ALA A 372 6.84 -17.91 -21.72
N GLY A 373 7.57 -16.80 -21.55
CA GLY A 373 8.93 -16.81 -20.97
C GLY A 373 8.97 -16.80 -19.44
N CYS A 374 7.83 -16.76 -18.75
CA CYS A 374 7.76 -16.53 -17.31
C CYS A 374 6.95 -17.59 -16.51
N PRO A 375 6.98 -18.89 -16.87
CA PRO A 375 6.23 -19.90 -16.12
C PRO A 375 6.77 -20.00 -14.68
N GLY A 376 5.86 -20.06 -13.70
CA GLY A 376 6.24 -20.10 -12.28
C GLY A 376 6.71 -18.75 -11.70
N LEU A 377 6.49 -17.66 -12.41
CA LEU A 377 6.72 -16.31 -11.89
C LEU A 377 5.38 -15.69 -11.46
N PHE A 378 5.30 -15.29 -10.22
CA PHE A 378 4.13 -14.69 -9.58
C PHE A 378 4.43 -13.27 -9.11
N ALA A 379 3.40 -12.47 -8.88
CA ALA A 379 3.57 -11.16 -8.27
C ALA A 379 2.49 -10.88 -7.22
N ALA A 380 2.82 -10.06 -6.20
CA ALA A 380 1.90 -9.69 -5.14
C ALA A 380 2.17 -8.26 -4.61
N GLY A 381 1.13 -7.65 -4.04
CA GLY A 381 1.19 -6.32 -3.46
C GLY A 381 1.48 -5.24 -4.49
N GLU A 382 2.24 -4.24 -4.07
CA GLU A 382 2.63 -3.08 -4.89
C GLU A 382 3.64 -3.40 -6.00
N ALA A 383 4.12 -4.64 -6.12
CA ALA A 383 4.86 -5.06 -7.31
C ALA A 383 3.95 -5.06 -8.56
N LEU A 384 2.65 -5.29 -8.39
CA LEU A 384 1.62 -5.11 -9.40
C LEU A 384 1.15 -3.64 -9.43
N ASN A 385 0.80 -3.14 -10.61
CA ASN A 385 0.23 -1.80 -10.77
C ASN A 385 -1.20 -1.72 -10.20
N VAL A 386 -1.29 -1.94 -8.89
CA VAL A 386 -2.54 -1.83 -8.11
C VAL A 386 -2.31 -0.90 -6.94
N ASP A 387 -3.03 0.21 -6.92
CA ASP A 387 -3.10 1.13 -5.79
C ASP A 387 -4.56 1.32 -5.34
N GLY A 388 -4.75 1.43 -4.05
CA GLY A 388 -6.04 1.70 -3.43
C GLY A 388 -6.11 3.08 -2.76
N ALA A 389 -7.30 3.55 -2.44
CA ALA A 389 -7.51 4.76 -1.65
C ALA A 389 -6.88 4.64 -0.26
N CYS A 390 -6.73 5.77 0.45
CA CYS A 390 -6.45 5.78 1.88
C CYS A 390 -7.56 5.04 2.65
N GLY A 391 -7.21 4.43 3.78
CA GLY A 391 -8.22 3.82 4.64
C GLY A 391 -8.10 2.31 4.81
N GLY A 392 -6.97 1.70 4.42
CA GLY A 392 -6.69 0.28 4.61
C GLY A 392 -6.75 -0.56 3.33
N PHE A 393 -7.04 0.04 2.18
CA PHE A 393 -7.18 -0.68 0.91
C PHE A 393 -5.84 -1.24 0.40
N ASN A 394 -4.76 -0.47 0.45
CA ASN A 394 -3.44 -0.89 -0.04
C ASN A 394 -2.87 -2.08 0.75
N LEU A 395 -2.99 -2.05 2.09
CA LEU A 395 -2.56 -3.18 2.91
C LEU A 395 -3.46 -4.41 2.70
N ALA A 396 -4.79 -4.23 2.59
CA ALA A 396 -5.69 -5.32 2.29
C ALA A 396 -5.32 -6.03 0.98
N TRP A 397 -5.04 -5.26 -0.07
CA TRP A 397 -4.52 -5.78 -1.34
C TRP A 397 -3.20 -6.55 -1.14
N ALA A 398 -2.24 -5.98 -0.40
CA ALA A 398 -0.97 -6.64 -0.14
C ALA A 398 -1.15 -7.99 0.57
N TRP A 399 -2.04 -8.05 1.57
CA TRP A 399 -2.35 -9.29 2.27
C TRP A 399 -3.00 -10.33 1.36
N LYS A 400 -4.09 -9.96 0.68
CA LYS A 400 -4.86 -10.89 -0.16
C LYS A 400 -4.08 -11.39 -1.36
N SER A 401 -3.42 -10.50 -2.10
CA SER A 401 -2.57 -10.89 -3.23
C SER A 401 -1.40 -11.78 -2.79
N GLY A 402 -0.84 -11.52 -1.60
CA GLY A 402 0.16 -12.39 -0.99
C GLY A 402 -0.37 -13.81 -0.72
N LEU A 403 -1.58 -13.94 -0.18
CA LEU A 403 -2.23 -15.25 0.02
C LEU A 403 -2.43 -16.00 -1.30
N VAL A 404 -2.97 -15.31 -2.32
CA VAL A 404 -3.24 -15.91 -3.62
C VAL A 404 -1.94 -16.36 -4.29
N ALA A 405 -0.97 -15.46 -4.44
CA ALA A 405 0.30 -15.74 -5.10
C ALA A 405 1.12 -16.82 -4.38
N GLY A 406 1.17 -16.77 -3.04
CA GLY A 406 1.91 -17.74 -2.24
C GLY A 406 1.35 -19.16 -2.35
N THR A 407 0.02 -19.29 -2.23
CA THR A 407 -0.66 -20.59 -2.36
C THR A 407 -0.49 -21.16 -3.77
N ALA A 408 -0.66 -20.33 -4.81
CA ALA A 408 -0.50 -20.74 -6.21
C ALA A 408 0.94 -21.13 -6.55
N ALA A 409 1.92 -20.36 -6.05
CA ALA A 409 3.34 -20.65 -6.23
C ALA A 409 3.73 -22.02 -5.62
N ALA A 410 3.23 -22.33 -4.42
CA ALA A 410 3.44 -23.64 -3.80
C ALA A 410 2.81 -24.77 -4.64
N ALA A 411 1.56 -24.60 -5.06
CA ALA A 411 0.89 -25.60 -5.89
C ALA A 411 1.66 -25.88 -7.19
N ARG A 412 2.16 -24.84 -7.84
CA ARG A 412 3.00 -24.95 -9.03
C ARG A 412 4.30 -25.68 -8.77
N ALA A 413 5.01 -25.30 -7.70
CA ALA A 413 6.32 -25.86 -7.37
C ALA A 413 6.23 -27.37 -7.00
N LEU A 414 5.22 -27.76 -6.24
CA LEU A 414 5.01 -29.16 -5.84
C LEU A 414 4.58 -30.08 -6.97
N GLN A 415 3.87 -29.56 -7.99
CA GLN A 415 3.53 -30.33 -9.20
C GLN A 415 4.77 -30.66 -10.05
N THR A 416 5.75 -29.73 -10.12
CA THR A 416 6.97 -29.93 -10.91
C THR A 416 7.95 -30.91 -10.25
N THR A 417 7.86 -31.14 -8.94
CA THR A 417 8.71 -32.06 -8.18
C THR A 417 8.23 -33.51 -8.16
N THR A 418 6.97 -33.77 -8.57
CA THR A 418 6.45 -35.15 -8.66
C THR A 418 6.91 -35.77 -9.97
N PRO A 419 7.80 -36.80 -9.99
CA PRO A 419 8.17 -37.47 -11.23
C PRO A 419 6.89 -38.11 -11.83
N THR A 420 6.61 -37.79 -13.08
CA THR A 420 5.61 -38.55 -13.86
C THR A 420 5.95 -40.02 -13.75
N LYS A 421 5.11 -40.80 -13.04
CA LYS A 421 5.17 -42.26 -13.09
C LYS A 421 5.13 -42.66 -14.55
N GLY A 422 6.26 -43.17 -15.05
CA GLY A 422 6.36 -43.65 -16.42
C GLY A 422 5.23 -44.58 -16.75
N ASP A 423 4.64 -44.38 -17.89
CA ASP A 423 3.63 -45.26 -18.51
C ASP A 423 4.21 -46.65 -18.62
N PRO A 424 3.69 -47.68 -17.98
CA PRO A 424 4.17 -49.04 -18.14
C PRO A 424 3.43 -49.70 -19.31
N CYS A 425 3.67 -49.22 -20.53
CA CYS A 425 3.17 -49.91 -21.71
C CYS A 425 4.05 -49.71 -22.92
N SER A 426 5.15 -50.43 -22.96
CA SER A 426 5.83 -50.81 -24.22
C SER A 426 6.52 -52.14 -24.00
N ARG A 427 5.74 -53.18 -24.15
CA ARG A 427 6.22 -54.51 -24.58
C ARG A 427 5.32 -55.02 -25.71
#